data_baa59bf764705f287970df054e368359
#
_entry.id   baa59bf764705f287970df054e368359
#
_cell.length_a   1.000
_cell.length_b   1.000
_cell.length_c   1.000
_cell.angle_alpha   90.00
_cell.angle_beta   90.00
_cell.angle_gamma   90.00
#
_symmetry.space_group_name_H-M   'P 1'
#
loop_
_entity.id
_entity.type
_entity.pdbx_description
1 polymer ?
#
loop_
_entity_poly.entity_id
_entity_poly.type
_entity_poly.pdbx_seq_one_letter_code
_entity_poly.pdbx_strand_id
1 'polypeptide(L)'
;MRKLKPLLFVPVLLVAAILYFAINFVNKNADLQAGRQNEDADGRQKGNNEMRTYDETKVKTIYLAGGCFWGLEAYMQKLNGVEDAISGYANGKTENPSYYDLKTSGHAETVKVIYNPEIISLEDILAHYLRVVNPVSVNKQGNDVGTQYRTGIYYTDEADKTIIENILAKEQTKHDKPIAIEVEPLKQFYDAEEYHQDYLEKNPGGYCHIDLSLADKPLDKDEEPVIDSSRYIKPSDEELKKNLTDIQYDVTQNSATERAFSHEYHDNFKRGIYVDITTKEPLFSSTDKFESGCGWPSFSKPISKDVVKYFEDNSHFMHRTEVRSRSGDAHLGHVFNDGPKEMGGQRYCINGASLEFIPYDEMDEKGYGYLKYLVK
;
A
#
# COMPACT_ATOMS: atom_id res chain seq x y z
N MET A 1 -21.74 -88.05 37.65
CA MET A 1 -21.80 -87.13 36.54
C MET A 1 -21.16 -85.78 36.94
N ARG A 2 -19.89 -85.50 36.55
CA ARG A 2 -19.19 -84.27 36.86
C ARG A 2 -19.49 -83.23 35.73
N LYS A 3 -20.06 -82.06 36.08
CA LYS A 3 -20.29 -80.98 35.16
C LYS A 3 -18.97 -80.20 34.94
N LEU A 4 -18.46 -80.18 33.70
CA LEU A 4 -17.37 -79.31 33.29
C LEU A 4 -17.89 -77.83 33.24
N LYS A 5 -17.12 -76.87 33.81
CA LYS A 5 -17.31 -75.43 33.64
C LYS A 5 -16.72 -75.01 32.30
N PRO A 6 -17.36 -74.10 31.57
CA PRO A 6 -16.81 -73.54 30.31
C PRO A 6 -15.62 -72.62 30.60
N LEU A 7 -14.50 -72.82 29.88
CA LEU A 7 -13.37 -71.89 29.83
C LEU A 7 -13.74 -70.64 29.07
N LEU A 8 -13.57 -69.47 29.71
CA LEU A 8 -13.80 -68.17 29.07
C LEU A 8 -12.66 -67.86 28.09
N PHE A 9 -12.93 -67.95 26.79
CA PHE A 9 -12.02 -67.52 25.77
C PHE A 9 -12.12 -65.95 25.69
N VAL A 10 -11.16 -65.21 26.23
CA VAL A 10 -10.99 -63.77 25.96
C VAL A 10 -10.34 -63.69 24.60
N PRO A 11 -10.95 -63.03 23.59
CA PRO A 11 -10.39 -63.00 22.26
C PRO A 11 -9.09 -62.15 22.25
N VAL A 12 -8.02 -62.74 21.68
CA VAL A 12 -6.68 -62.15 21.52
C VAL A 12 -6.70 -60.75 20.90
N LEU A 13 -7.74 -60.46 20.13
CA LEU A 13 -8.01 -59.12 19.54
C LEU A 13 -8.23 -58.00 20.56
N LEU A 14 -8.80 -58.31 21.73
CA LEU A 14 -9.04 -57.32 22.78
C LEU A 14 -7.73 -56.88 23.47
N VAL A 15 -6.81 -57.79 23.63
CA VAL A 15 -5.46 -57.55 24.21
C VAL A 15 -4.60 -56.74 23.25
N ALA A 16 -4.68 -57.03 21.95
CA ALA A 16 -3.97 -56.27 20.92
C ALA A 16 -4.48 -54.80 20.79
N ALA A 17 -5.81 -54.59 20.91
CA ALA A 17 -6.39 -53.27 20.91
C ALA A 17 -5.98 -52.41 22.13
N ILE A 18 -5.95 -53.03 23.32
CA ILE A 18 -5.52 -52.38 24.56
C ILE A 18 -4.02 -52.02 24.49
N LEU A 19 -3.17 -52.91 23.96
CA LEU A 19 -1.74 -52.63 23.76
C LEU A 19 -1.53 -51.49 22.73
N TYR A 20 -2.28 -51.48 21.64
CA TYR A 20 -2.19 -50.41 20.62
C TYR A 20 -2.59 -49.02 21.19
N PHE A 21 -3.68 -48.98 21.97
CA PHE A 21 -4.09 -47.75 22.65
C PHE A 21 -3.09 -47.32 23.75
N ALA A 22 -2.52 -48.25 24.50
CA ALA A 22 -1.52 -47.97 25.53
C ALA A 22 -0.22 -47.41 24.93
N ILE A 23 0.25 -47.97 23.79
CA ILE A 23 1.47 -47.52 23.09
C ILE A 23 1.25 -46.14 22.52
N ASN A 24 0.10 -45.86 21.89
CA ASN A 24 -0.20 -44.54 21.36
C ASN A 24 -0.39 -43.49 22.47
N PHE A 25 -0.94 -43.86 23.63
CA PHE A 25 -1.05 -42.98 24.78
C PHE A 25 0.31 -42.63 25.40
N VAL A 26 1.23 -43.63 25.47
CA VAL A 26 2.60 -43.38 25.95
C VAL A 26 3.40 -42.53 24.97
N ASN A 27 3.28 -42.77 23.66
CA ASN A 27 3.95 -41.95 22.65
C ASN A 27 3.41 -40.51 22.65
N LYS A 28 2.10 -40.31 22.76
CA LYS A 28 1.51 -38.99 22.86
C LYS A 28 1.93 -38.20 24.11
N ASN A 29 2.14 -38.90 25.24
CA ASN A 29 2.68 -38.31 26.47
C ASN A 29 4.20 -38.09 26.39
N ALA A 30 4.96 -38.90 25.63
CA ALA A 30 6.37 -38.65 25.38
C ALA A 30 6.59 -37.41 24.51
N ASP A 31 5.75 -37.22 23.47
CA ASP A 31 5.77 -36.02 22.63
C ASP A 31 5.38 -34.77 23.43
N LEU A 32 4.41 -34.86 24.36
CA LEU A 32 4.05 -33.79 25.28
C LEU A 32 5.13 -33.48 26.32
N GLN A 33 5.99 -34.46 26.70
CA GLN A 33 7.11 -34.21 27.61
C GLN A 33 8.37 -33.72 26.87
N ALA A 34 8.58 -34.12 25.62
CA ALA A 34 9.66 -33.58 24.78
C ALA A 34 9.43 -32.12 24.44
N GLY A 35 8.17 -31.70 24.23
CA GLY A 35 7.80 -30.29 24.03
C GLY A 35 8.05 -29.36 25.24
N ARG A 36 8.01 -29.96 26.47
CA ARG A 36 8.24 -29.17 27.72
C ARG A 36 9.69 -28.91 28.07
N GLN A 37 10.66 -29.55 27.40
CA GLN A 37 12.08 -29.35 27.69
C GLN A 37 12.72 -28.19 26.90
N ASN A 38 11.99 -27.56 25.96
CA ASN A 38 12.47 -26.45 25.17
C ASN A 38 11.79 -25.10 25.53
N GLU A 39 11.05 -25.06 26.64
CA GLU A 39 10.52 -23.81 27.17
C GLU A 39 11.57 -23.17 28.07
N ASP A 40 11.92 -21.89 27.82
CA ASP A 40 12.66 -21.09 28.79
C ASP A 40 11.76 -20.75 30.01
N ALA A 41 12.35 -20.15 31.05
CA ALA A 41 11.66 -19.88 32.32
C ALA A 41 10.44 -18.92 32.18
N ASP A 42 10.13 -18.42 30.98
CA ASP A 42 9.05 -17.47 30.66
C ASP A 42 7.98 -18.12 29.74
N GLY A 43 8.08 -19.46 29.47
CA GLY A 43 7.10 -20.20 28.66
C GLY A 43 7.11 -19.86 27.17
N ARG A 44 8.15 -19.17 26.68
CA ARG A 44 8.32 -18.90 25.25
C ARG A 44 9.14 -20.00 24.61
N GLN A 45 8.56 -20.71 23.66
CA GLN A 45 9.33 -21.63 22.81
C GLN A 45 10.31 -20.82 21.95
N LYS A 46 11.59 -21.18 22.00
CA LYS A 46 12.54 -20.75 20.97
C LYS A 46 12.21 -21.54 19.70
N GLY A 47 11.38 -20.94 18.85
CA GLY A 47 11.15 -21.45 17.51
C GLY A 47 12.46 -21.55 16.74
N ASN A 48 12.63 -22.60 15.93
CA ASN A 48 13.59 -22.63 14.85
C ASN A 48 13.14 -21.55 13.82
N ASN A 49 13.44 -20.28 14.12
CA ASN A 49 13.37 -19.21 13.16
C ASN A 49 14.50 -19.49 12.15
N GLU A 50 14.21 -20.15 11.04
CA GLU A 50 15.00 -19.94 9.84
C GLU A 50 14.90 -18.43 9.59
N MET A 51 15.95 -17.68 9.98
CA MET A 51 16.03 -16.25 9.79
C MET A 51 15.78 -15.98 8.31
N ARG A 52 14.59 -15.46 7.98
CA ARG A 52 14.33 -14.91 6.65
C ARG A 52 15.40 -13.83 6.46
N THR A 53 16.35 -14.07 5.56
CA THR A 53 17.49 -13.20 5.35
C THR A 53 17.12 -12.13 4.31
N TYR A 54 16.63 -11.00 4.76
CA TYR A 54 16.52 -9.78 3.96
C TYR A 54 17.60 -8.77 4.37
N ASP A 55 17.96 -7.89 3.45
CA ASP A 55 18.91 -6.80 3.71
C ASP A 55 18.19 -5.68 4.49
N GLU A 56 18.44 -5.57 5.79
CA GLU A 56 17.82 -4.57 6.68
C GLU A 56 18.03 -3.12 6.20
N THR A 57 19.05 -2.85 5.38
CA THR A 57 19.31 -1.51 4.85
C THR A 57 18.41 -1.13 3.67
N LYS A 58 17.70 -2.11 3.09
CA LYS A 58 16.83 -1.96 1.91
C LYS A 58 15.36 -2.09 2.21
N VAL A 59 15.00 -2.33 3.45
CA VAL A 59 13.60 -2.53 3.83
C VAL A 59 13.07 -1.40 4.69
N LYS A 60 11.77 -1.21 4.60
CA LYS A 60 10.97 -0.37 5.50
C LYS A 60 9.97 -1.23 6.26
N THR A 61 9.38 -0.66 7.31
CA THR A 61 8.42 -1.35 8.15
C THR A 61 7.20 -0.49 8.42
N ILE A 62 6.01 -1.08 8.30
CA ILE A 62 4.73 -0.49 8.71
C ILE A 62 3.94 -1.50 9.55
N TYR A 63 3.09 -1.03 10.45
CA TYR A 63 2.32 -1.86 11.37
C TYR A 63 0.83 -1.68 11.12
N LEU A 64 0.12 -2.76 10.78
CA LEU A 64 -1.25 -2.75 10.31
C LEU A 64 -2.15 -3.57 11.23
N ALA A 65 -3.11 -2.93 11.90
CA ALA A 65 -4.16 -3.58 12.66
C ALA A 65 -5.44 -3.66 11.82
N GLY A 66 -6.01 -4.85 11.63
CA GLY A 66 -7.12 -5.05 10.69
C GLY A 66 -8.02 -6.24 11.02
N GLY A 67 -8.44 -6.39 12.27
CA GLY A 67 -9.17 -7.56 12.74
C GLY A 67 -8.25 -8.69 13.16
N CYS A 68 -8.65 -9.95 12.92
CA CYS A 68 -7.80 -11.10 13.19
C CYS A 68 -6.51 -11.05 12.35
N PHE A 69 -5.36 -11.05 13.02
CA PHE A 69 -4.06 -10.90 12.37
C PHE A 69 -3.65 -12.08 11.48
N TRP A 70 -4.17 -13.31 11.70
CA TRP A 70 -3.84 -14.47 10.86
C TRP A 70 -4.15 -14.25 9.37
N GLY A 71 -5.33 -13.66 9.09
CA GLY A 71 -5.73 -13.36 7.72
C GLY A 71 -4.90 -12.23 7.11
N LEU A 72 -4.63 -11.20 7.89
CA LEU A 72 -3.86 -10.04 7.43
C LEU A 72 -2.38 -10.40 7.21
N GLU A 73 -1.77 -11.20 8.11
CA GLU A 73 -0.42 -11.75 7.95
C GLU A 73 -0.31 -12.53 6.65
N ALA A 74 -1.14 -13.58 6.48
CA ALA A 74 -1.12 -14.43 5.29
C ALA A 74 -1.40 -13.64 3.99
N TYR A 75 -2.22 -12.59 4.04
CA TYR A 75 -2.48 -11.73 2.91
C TYR A 75 -1.24 -10.90 2.53
N MET A 76 -0.60 -10.26 3.51
CA MET A 76 0.58 -9.41 3.28
C MET A 76 1.78 -10.22 2.80
N GLN A 77 1.99 -11.43 3.32
CA GLN A 77 3.05 -12.35 2.89
C GLN A 77 2.96 -12.75 1.41
N LYS A 78 1.76 -12.70 0.80
CA LYS A 78 1.57 -13.00 -0.63
C LYS A 78 1.99 -11.86 -1.56
N LEU A 79 2.19 -10.65 -1.05
CA LEU A 79 2.49 -9.48 -1.87
C LEU A 79 3.96 -9.49 -2.30
N ASN A 80 4.19 -9.36 -3.61
CA ASN A 80 5.55 -9.25 -4.13
C ASN A 80 6.20 -7.95 -3.62
N GLY A 81 7.35 -8.07 -2.96
CA GLY A 81 8.08 -6.97 -2.32
C GLY A 81 7.84 -6.88 -0.81
N VAL A 82 6.91 -7.65 -0.24
CA VAL A 82 6.86 -7.90 1.20
C VAL A 82 7.86 -9.01 1.51
N GLU A 83 8.86 -8.67 2.32
CA GLU A 83 9.94 -9.57 2.72
C GLU A 83 9.53 -10.44 3.91
N ASP A 84 8.73 -9.86 4.83
CA ASP A 84 8.17 -10.58 5.97
C ASP A 84 6.90 -9.90 6.51
N ALA A 85 6.03 -10.69 7.13
CA ALA A 85 4.88 -10.18 7.87
C ALA A 85 4.74 -11.01 9.16
N ILE A 86 4.71 -10.34 10.31
CA ILE A 86 4.80 -10.94 11.64
C ILE A 86 3.58 -10.53 12.45
N SER A 87 2.82 -11.49 12.94
CA SER A 87 1.69 -11.27 13.84
C SER A 87 2.15 -10.80 15.22
N GLY A 88 1.46 -9.82 15.80
CA GLY A 88 1.82 -9.27 17.10
C GLY A 88 0.75 -8.37 17.71
N TYR A 89 1.15 -7.63 18.74
CA TYR A 89 0.28 -6.80 19.57
C TYR A 89 0.85 -5.39 19.67
N ALA A 90 0.07 -4.38 19.24
CA ALA A 90 0.54 -2.99 19.21
C ALA A 90 -0.29 -2.03 20.07
N ASN A 91 0.33 -0.95 20.47
CA ASN A 91 -0.26 0.26 21.03
C ASN A 91 -1.26 0.02 22.18
N GLY A 92 -0.94 -0.91 23.08
CA GLY A 92 -1.70 -1.15 24.30
C GLY A 92 -1.18 -0.37 25.50
N LYS A 93 -1.56 -0.82 26.72
CA LYS A 93 -1.27 -0.14 28.00
C LYS A 93 -0.29 -0.91 28.88
N THR A 94 -0.03 -2.17 28.57
CA THR A 94 0.80 -3.06 29.38
C THR A 94 2.04 -3.48 28.61
N GLU A 95 3.08 -3.86 29.32
CA GLU A 95 4.26 -4.50 28.73
C GLU A 95 4.03 -6.00 28.59
N ASN A 96 4.64 -6.61 27.56
CA ASN A 96 4.64 -8.06 27.30
C ASN A 96 3.23 -8.70 27.41
N PRO A 97 2.23 -8.25 26.64
CA PRO A 97 0.90 -8.84 26.66
C PRO A 97 0.95 -10.27 26.12
N SER A 98 0.04 -11.12 26.62
CA SER A 98 -0.29 -12.40 26.01
C SER A 98 -1.62 -12.31 25.25
N TYR A 99 -1.90 -13.28 24.41
CA TYR A 99 -3.20 -13.37 23.72
C TYR A 99 -4.40 -13.30 24.67
N TYR A 100 -4.27 -13.89 25.85
CA TYR A 100 -5.35 -13.92 26.86
C TYR A 100 -5.63 -12.55 27.50
N ASP A 101 -4.65 -11.63 27.45
CA ASP A 101 -4.74 -10.33 28.09
C ASP A 101 -5.29 -9.24 27.16
N LEU A 102 -5.43 -9.50 25.85
CA LEU A 102 -5.75 -8.48 24.85
C LEU A 102 -7.01 -7.68 25.14
N LYS A 103 -8.05 -8.32 25.71
CA LYS A 103 -9.29 -7.63 26.05
C LYS A 103 -9.13 -6.56 27.12
N THR A 104 -8.12 -6.67 27.96
CA THR A 104 -7.86 -5.77 29.10
C THR A 104 -6.64 -4.91 28.92
N SER A 105 -5.63 -5.40 28.20
CA SER A 105 -4.38 -4.70 27.94
C SER A 105 -4.52 -3.56 26.94
N GLY A 106 -5.59 -3.57 26.14
CA GLY A 106 -5.87 -2.53 25.14
C GLY A 106 -4.96 -2.58 23.90
N HIS A 107 -4.19 -3.66 23.70
CA HIS A 107 -3.44 -3.87 22.48
C HIS A 107 -4.36 -4.22 21.31
N ALA A 108 -3.96 -3.83 20.09
CA ALA A 108 -4.58 -4.32 18.86
C ALA A 108 -3.80 -5.53 18.34
N GLU A 109 -4.53 -6.52 17.81
CA GLU A 109 -3.93 -7.50 16.92
C GLU A 109 -3.39 -6.78 15.68
N THR A 110 -2.10 -6.91 15.43
CA THR A 110 -1.37 -6.09 14.47
C THR A 110 -0.38 -6.95 13.71
N VAL A 111 -0.21 -6.69 12.44
CA VAL A 111 0.81 -7.31 11.60
C VAL A 111 1.91 -6.29 11.35
N LYS A 112 3.16 -6.63 11.71
CA LYS A 112 4.37 -5.92 11.31
C LYS A 112 4.72 -6.34 9.90
N VAL A 113 4.64 -5.42 8.95
CA VAL A 113 4.94 -5.66 7.52
C VAL A 113 6.30 -5.07 7.21
N ILE A 114 7.24 -5.92 6.82
CA ILE A 114 8.59 -5.57 6.39
C ILE A 114 8.62 -5.67 4.86
N TYR A 115 8.95 -4.59 4.16
CA TYR A 115 8.85 -4.54 2.72
C TYR A 115 10.01 -3.81 2.06
N ASN A 116 10.32 -4.17 0.82
CA ASN A 116 11.29 -3.49 -0.02
C ASN A 116 10.61 -2.37 -0.80
N PRO A 117 10.88 -1.07 -0.49
CA PRO A 117 10.23 0.06 -1.15
C PRO A 117 10.63 0.23 -2.63
N GLU A 118 11.65 -0.47 -3.11
CA GLU A 118 12.02 -0.50 -4.53
C GLU A 118 11.09 -1.44 -5.34
N ILE A 119 10.39 -2.38 -4.67
CA ILE A 119 9.50 -3.38 -5.30
C ILE A 119 8.03 -3.04 -5.05
N ILE A 120 7.67 -2.70 -3.82
CA ILE A 120 6.30 -2.34 -3.42
C ILE A 120 6.32 -1.06 -2.59
N SER A 121 5.51 -0.07 -2.97
CA SER A 121 5.42 1.20 -2.23
C SER A 121 4.55 1.08 -0.98
N LEU A 122 4.69 2.02 -0.02
CA LEU A 122 3.78 2.12 1.11
C LEU A 122 2.33 2.33 0.66
N GLU A 123 2.14 3.13 -0.39
CA GLU A 123 0.83 3.38 -1.00
C GLU A 123 0.19 2.09 -1.50
N ASP A 124 0.95 1.21 -2.15
CA ASP A 124 0.45 -0.08 -2.63
C ASP A 124 0.08 -0.99 -1.45
N ILE A 125 0.91 -1.05 -0.41
CA ILE A 125 0.62 -1.80 0.83
C ILE A 125 -0.68 -1.31 1.47
N LEU A 126 -0.85 0.01 1.58
CA LEU A 126 -2.06 0.61 2.17
C LEU A 126 -3.30 0.40 1.29
N ALA A 127 -3.15 0.40 -0.03
CA ALA A 127 -4.24 0.07 -0.95
C ALA A 127 -4.66 -1.40 -0.82
N HIS A 128 -3.70 -2.33 -0.66
CA HIS A 128 -3.98 -3.73 -0.35
C HIS A 128 -4.64 -3.90 1.03
N TYR A 129 -4.20 -3.16 2.04
CA TYR A 129 -4.80 -3.16 3.36
C TYR A 129 -6.26 -2.68 3.31
N LEU A 130 -6.54 -1.54 2.67
CA LEU A 130 -7.90 -1.01 2.53
C LEU A 130 -8.83 -1.91 1.72
N ARG A 131 -8.30 -2.75 0.83
CA ARG A 131 -9.06 -3.75 0.07
C ARG A 131 -9.65 -4.85 0.96
N VAL A 132 -9.02 -5.16 2.08
CA VAL A 132 -9.36 -6.30 2.94
C VAL A 132 -9.93 -5.93 4.30
N VAL A 133 -9.89 -4.66 4.69
CA VAL A 133 -10.51 -4.18 5.93
C VAL A 133 -11.75 -3.32 5.64
N ASN A 134 -12.69 -3.28 6.60
CA ASN A 134 -13.77 -2.30 6.57
C ASN A 134 -13.34 -1.04 7.32
N PRO A 135 -13.02 0.06 6.62
CA PRO A 135 -12.40 1.23 7.22
C PRO A 135 -13.31 2.03 8.15
N VAL A 136 -14.63 1.86 8.06
CA VAL A 136 -15.63 2.57 8.89
C VAL A 136 -16.13 1.72 10.05
N SER A 137 -15.60 0.52 10.24
CA SER A 137 -16.02 -0.41 11.29
C SER A 137 -15.24 -0.16 12.58
N VAL A 138 -15.95 0.14 13.67
CA VAL A 138 -15.36 0.41 14.99
C VAL A 138 -15.23 -0.89 15.78
N ASN A 139 -14.02 -1.23 16.22
CA ASN A 139 -13.72 -2.40 17.06
C ASN A 139 -14.30 -3.71 16.54
N LYS A 140 -14.34 -3.87 15.22
CA LYS A 140 -14.91 -5.05 14.57
C LYS A 140 -14.39 -5.20 13.14
N GLN A 141 -14.04 -6.46 12.76
CA GLN A 141 -13.81 -6.84 11.38
C GLN A 141 -14.43 -8.22 11.13
N GLY A 142 -15.30 -8.32 10.12
CA GLY A 142 -16.06 -9.56 9.87
C GLY A 142 -16.87 -9.99 11.10
N ASN A 143 -16.59 -11.19 11.62
CA ASN A 143 -17.22 -11.75 12.82
C ASN A 143 -16.45 -11.44 14.12
N ASP A 144 -15.23 -10.89 14.00
CA ASP A 144 -14.37 -10.60 15.14
C ASP A 144 -14.77 -9.27 15.78
N VAL A 145 -15.17 -9.30 17.06
CA VAL A 145 -15.70 -8.15 17.80
C VAL A 145 -14.90 -7.95 19.09
N GLY A 146 -14.39 -6.74 19.26
CA GLY A 146 -13.60 -6.34 20.43
C GLY A 146 -12.57 -5.27 20.07
N THR A 147 -12.07 -4.53 21.07
CA THR A 147 -11.08 -3.47 20.88
C THR A 147 -9.77 -3.98 20.30
N GLN A 148 -9.43 -5.26 20.52
CA GLN A 148 -8.26 -5.90 19.92
C GLN A 148 -8.38 -6.06 18.40
N TYR A 149 -9.58 -6.05 17.84
CA TYR A 149 -9.85 -6.16 16.40
C TYR A 149 -10.13 -4.81 15.72
N ARG A 150 -9.74 -3.71 16.37
CA ARG A 150 -9.82 -2.38 15.74
C ARG A 150 -8.88 -2.26 14.56
N THR A 151 -9.17 -1.32 13.68
CA THR A 151 -8.30 -0.98 12.55
C THR A 151 -7.33 0.12 12.96
N GLY A 152 -6.09 0.01 12.49
CA GLY A 152 -5.05 1.01 12.76
C GLY A 152 -3.87 0.88 11.82
N ILE A 153 -3.20 2.00 11.56
CA ILE A 153 -1.94 2.10 10.84
C ILE A 153 -0.98 2.80 11.78
N TYR A 154 0.07 2.07 12.23
CA TYR A 154 1.04 2.61 13.17
C TYR A 154 2.39 2.75 12.46
N TYR A 155 2.94 3.97 12.46
CA TYR A 155 4.15 4.34 11.74
C TYR A 155 5.33 4.59 12.70
N THR A 156 6.54 4.41 12.19
CA THR A 156 7.79 4.73 12.90
C THR A 156 8.53 5.91 12.27
N ASP A 157 8.19 6.27 11.02
CA ASP A 157 8.73 7.41 10.30
C ASP A 157 7.63 8.48 10.12
N GLU A 158 7.86 9.71 10.58
CA GLU A 158 6.91 10.82 10.41
C GLU A 158 6.63 11.16 8.94
N ALA A 159 7.53 10.84 8.02
CA ALA A 159 7.30 11.01 6.59
C ALA A 159 6.14 10.12 6.08
N ASP A 160 5.99 8.93 6.65
CA ASP A 160 4.92 7.99 6.27
C ASP A 160 3.53 8.51 6.68
N LYS A 161 3.45 9.31 7.74
CA LYS A 161 2.19 9.89 8.22
C LYS A 161 1.45 10.68 7.13
N THR A 162 2.17 11.53 6.39
CA THR A 162 1.57 12.33 5.33
C THR A 162 1.00 11.44 4.21
N ILE A 163 1.70 10.36 3.87
CA ILE A 163 1.24 9.38 2.89
C ILE A 163 -0.05 8.70 3.37
N ILE A 164 -0.04 8.23 4.62
CA ILE A 164 -1.20 7.57 5.25
C ILE A 164 -2.42 8.49 5.27
N GLU A 165 -2.26 9.73 5.75
CA GLU A 165 -3.36 10.70 5.85
C GLU A 165 -3.95 11.04 4.47
N ASN A 166 -3.12 11.20 3.43
CA ASN A 166 -3.58 11.45 2.06
C ASN A 166 -4.41 10.26 1.51
N ILE A 167 -3.95 9.03 1.75
CA ILE A 167 -4.67 7.83 1.31
C ILE A 167 -6.01 7.69 2.03
N LEU A 168 -6.04 7.92 3.34
CA LEU A 168 -7.28 7.85 4.12
C LEU A 168 -8.25 8.99 3.78
N ALA A 169 -7.75 10.20 3.48
CA ALA A 169 -8.59 11.29 2.99
C ALA A 169 -9.27 10.93 1.66
N LYS A 170 -8.54 10.28 0.75
CA LYS A 170 -9.09 9.75 -0.49
C LYS A 170 -10.12 8.63 -0.21
N GLU A 171 -9.78 7.69 0.66
CA GLU A 171 -10.68 6.60 1.01
C GLU A 171 -11.98 7.13 1.67
N GLN A 172 -11.88 8.19 2.50
CA GLN A 172 -13.04 8.82 3.13
C GLN A 172 -14.09 9.30 2.11
N THR A 173 -13.69 9.71 0.91
CA THR A 173 -14.63 10.16 -0.14
C THR A 173 -15.57 9.06 -0.63
N LYS A 174 -15.24 7.80 -0.39
CA LYS A 174 -16.04 6.63 -0.78
C LYS A 174 -17.05 6.22 0.31
N HIS A 175 -17.01 6.85 1.47
CA HIS A 175 -17.79 6.44 2.64
C HIS A 175 -18.57 7.61 3.25
N ASP A 176 -19.87 7.40 3.52
CA ASP A 176 -20.72 8.36 4.22
C ASP A 176 -20.40 8.47 5.72
N LYS A 177 -19.80 7.41 6.29
CA LYS A 177 -19.40 7.37 7.70
C LYS A 177 -17.93 7.74 7.84
N PRO A 178 -17.54 8.37 8.96
CA PRO A 178 -16.13 8.60 9.24
C PRO A 178 -15.33 7.30 9.25
N ILE A 179 -14.12 7.37 8.67
CA ILE A 179 -13.14 6.29 8.77
C ILE A 179 -12.75 6.13 10.25
N ALA A 180 -12.72 4.87 10.70
CA ALA A 180 -12.42 4.48 12.08
C ALA A 180 -10.98 3.97 12.26
N ILE A 181 -10.16 4.02 11.21
CA ILE A 181 -8.75 3.58 11.25
C ILE A 181 -7.96 4.56 12.10
N GLU A 182 -7.30 4.05 13.15
CA GLU A 182 -6.35 4.84 13.95
C GLU A 182 -5.09 5.13 13.13
N VAL A 183 -4.58 6.36 13.19
CA VAL A 183 -3.28 6.75 12.62
C VAL A 183 -2.43 7.32 13.75
N GLU A 184 -1.50 6.53 14.25
CA GLU A 184 -0.68 6.91 15.40
C GLU A 184 0.78 6.50 15.18
N PRO A 185 1.74 7.19 15.84
CA PRO A 185 3.08 6.64 16.00
C PRO A 185 3.02 5.27 16.68
N LEU A 186 3.89 4.37 16.27
CA LEU A 186 4.07 3.11 17.00
C LEU A 186 4.67 3.42 18.38
N LYS A 187 3.97 3.05 19.44
CA LYS A 187 4.43 3.18 20.83
C LYS A 187 5.19 1.94 21.28
N GLN A 188 4.64 0.77 20.95
CA GLN A 188 5.25 -0.53 21.24
C GLN A 188 4.63 -1.60 20.34
N PHE A 189 5.43 -2.63 20.08
CA PHE A 189 5.00 -3.83 19.39
C PHE A 189 5.65 -5.04 20.04
N TYR A 190 4.88 -6.07 20.26
CA TYR A 190 5.31 -7.37 20.79
C TYR A 190 4.91 -8.44 19.82
N ASP A 191 5.86 -9.28 19.41
CA ASP A 191 5.55 -10.44 18.58
C ASP A 191 4.55 -11.34 19.33
N ALA A 192 3.54 -11.84 18.61
CA ALA A 192 2.64 -12.84 19.17
C ALA A 192 3.35 -14.18 19.34
N GLU A 193 2.76 -15.05 20.14
CA GLU A 193 3.28 -16.38 20.43
C GLU A 193 3.46 -17.18 19.14
N GLU A 194 4.45 -18.06 19.10
CA GLU A 194 4.86 -18.84 17.90
C GLU A 194 3.69 -19.56 17.20
N TYR A 195 2.70 -20.03 17.97
CA TYR A 195 1.54 -20.72 17.40
C TYR A 195 0.59 -19.80 16.61
N HIS A 196 0.79 -18.48 16.69
CA HIS A 196 0.07 -17.50 15.88
C HIS A 196 0.78 -17.14 14.58
N GLN A 197 2.11 -17.31 14.53
CA GLN A 197 2.90 -16.99 13.35
C GLN A 197 2.60 -18.00 12.24
N ASP A 198 2.45 -17.53 11.00
CA ASP A 198 2.16 -18.34 9.81
C ASP A 198 0.94 -19.27 10.01
N TYR A 199 -0.04 -18.81 10.80
CA TYR A 199 -1.14 -19.68 11.25
C TYR A 199 -1.89 -20.33 10.09
N LEU A 200 -2.23 -19.57 9.04
CA LEU A 200 -2.98 -20.10 7.90
C LEU A 200 -2.12 -20.97 6.97
N GLU A 201 -0.80 -20.78 6.93
CA GLU A 201 0.11 -21.70 6.26
C GLU A 201 0.15 -23.04 6.99
N LYS A 202 0.33 -23.00 8.33
CA LYS A 202 0.34 -24.19 9.19
C LYS A 202 -1.03 -24.88 9.28
N ASN A 203 -2.13 -24.12 9.06
CA ASN A 203 -3.52 -24.58 9.17
C ASN A 203 -4.36 -24.14 7.95
N PRO A 204 -4.24 -24.76 6.77
CA PRO A 204 -4.91 -24.33 5.54
C PRO A 204 -6.45 -24.27 5.60
N GLY A 205 -7.08 -24.94 6.59
CA GLY A 205 -8.53 -24.89 6.86
C GLY A 205 -8.91 -23.98 8.02
N GLY A 206 -7.97 -23.18 8.52
CA GLY A 206 -8.17 -22.26 9.64
C GLY A 206 -9.16 -21.13 9.35
N TYR A 207 -9.65 -20.50 10.42
CA TYR A 207 -10.55 -19.34 10.29
C TYR A 207 -9.83 -18.16 9.62
N CYS A 208 -10.45 -17.61 8.59
CA CYS A 208 -10.02 -16.39 7.93
C CYS A 208 -11.25 -15.62 7.44
N HIS A 209 -11.33 -14.32 7.74
CA HIS A 209 -12.36 -13.42 7.22
C HIS A 209 -11.92 -12.68 5.96
N ILE A 210 -10.64 -12.79 5.58
CA ILE A 210 -10.04 -12.13 4.42
C ILE A 210 -10.03 -13.12 3.23
N ASP A 211 -10.43 -12.65 2.06
CA ASP A 211 -10.24 -13.38 0.81
C ASP A 211 -8.78 -13.22 0.34
N LEU A 212 -7.95 -14.22 0.62
CA LEU A 212 -6.54 -14.21 0.26
C LEU A 212 -6.28 -14.17 -1.24
N SER A 213 -7.27 -14.54 -2.08
CA SER A 213 -7.13 -14.47 -3.54
C SER A 213 -7.06 -13.03 -4.07
N LEU A 214 -7.49 -12.06 -3.27
CA LEU A 214 -7.38 -10.64 -3.60
C LEU A 214 -5.93 -10.14 -3.67
N ALA A 215 -4.99 -10.81 -3.00
CA ALA A 215 -3.56 -10.48 -3.08
C ALA A 215 -2.99 -10.71 -4.50
N ASP A 216 -3.53 -11.68 -5.23
CA ASP A 216 -3.10 -12.01 -6.59
C ASP A 216 -3.74 -11.10 -7.66
N LYS A 217 -4.74 -10.29 -7.27
CA LYS A 217 -5.39 -9.34 -8.18
C LYS A 217 -4.63 -8.02 -8.21
N PRO A 218 -4.38 -7.44 -9.40
CA PRO A 218 -3.77 -6.12 -9.47
C PRO A 218 -4.60 -5.10 -8.70
N LEU A 219 -3.91 -4.09 -8.16
CA LEU A 219 -4.58 -2.90 -7.65
C LEU A 219 -5.22 -2.16 -8.82
N ASP A 220 -6.46 -1.68 -8.63
CA ASP A 220 -7.07 -0.75 -9.56
C ASP A 220 -6.33 0.59 -9.44
N LYS A 221 -5.19 0.70 -10.16
CA LYS A 221 -4.36 1.92 -10.20
C LYS A 221 -4.97 3.01 -11.10
N ASP A 222 -6.15 2.76 -11.66
CA ASP A 222 -6.90 3.72 -12.48
C ASP A 222 -7.60 4.82 -11.67
N GLU A 223 -7.54 4.77 -10.34
CA GLU A 223 -8.03 5.85 -9.51
C GLU A 223 -7.06 7.05 -9.58
N GLU A 224 -7.55 8.14 -10.16
CA GLU A 224 -6.81 9.39 -10.23
C GLU A 224 -6.38 9.86 -8.84
N PRO A 225 -5.10 10.29 -8.64
CA PRO A 225 -4.66 10.82 -7.36
C PRO A 225 -5.43 12.10 -6.99
N VAL A 226 -5.76 12.24 -5.73
CA VAL A 226 -6.29 13.50 -5.21
C VAL A 226 -5.14 14.47 -5.01
N ILE A 227 -5.08 15.50 -5.86
CA ILE A 227 -4.08 16.56 -5.75
C ILE A 227 -4.70 17.74 -4.98
N ASP A 228 -4.19 18.00 -3.79
CA ASP A 228 -4.63 19.14 -2.96
C ASP A 228 -4.18 20.47 -3.60
N SER A 229 -5.13 21.15 -4.25
CA SER A 229 -4.85 22.44 -4.94
C SER A 229 -4.42 23.56 -3.98
N SER A 230 -4.76 23.48 -2.70
CA SER A 230 -4.40 24.51 -1.72
C SER A 230 -2.89 24.65 -1.50
N ARG A 231 -2.12 23.62 -1.87
CA ARG A 231 -0.66 23.61 -1.80
C ARG A 231 0.02 24.35 -2.95
N TYR A 232 -0.70 24.63 -4.04
CA TYR A 232 -0.14 25.11 -5.32
C TYR A 232 -0.71 26.49 -5.67
N ILE A 233 -0.30 27.51 -4.92
CA ILE A 233 -0.80 28.87 -5.09
C ILE A 233 -0.05 29.55 -6.24
N LYS A 234 -0.82 30.21 -7.16
CA LYS A 234 -0.22 31.00 -8.25
C LYS A 234 0.57 32.16 -7.67
N PRO A 235 1.87 32.31 -8.01
CA PRO A 235 2.65 33.49 -7.64
C PRO A 235 2.11 34.77 -8.31
N SER A 236 2.48 35.93 -7.77
CA SER A 236 2.18 37.21 -8.41
C SER A 236 2.87 37.33 -9.78
N ASP A 237 2.33 38.20 -10.65
CA ASP A 237 2.93 38.43 -11.97
C ASP A 237 4.37 38.94 -11.89
N GLU A 238 4.68 39.74 -10.87
CA GLU A 238 6.04 40.21 -10.60
C GLU A 238 7.01 39.07 -10.22
N GLU A 239 6.54 38.13 -9.42
CA GLU A 239 7.32 36.96 -9.05
C GLU A 239 7.51 36.00 -10.24
N LEU A 240 6.47 35.83 -11.06
CA LEU A 240 6.56 35.02 -12.28
C LEU A 240 7.58 35.64 -13.24
N LYS A 241 7.55 36.95 -13.50
CA LYS A 241 8.54 37.65 -14.35
C LYS A 241 9.97 37.55 -13.82
N LYS A 242 10.15 37.48 -12.51
CA LYS A 242 11.45 37.35 -11.88
C LYS A 242 12.02 35.93 -11.96
N ASN A 243 11.15 34.92 -11.83
CA ASN A 243 11.56 33.52 -11.65
C ASN A 243 11.55 32.72 -12.95
N LEU A 244 10.80 33.16 -13.97
CA LEU A 244 10.70 32.49 -15.26
C LEU A 244 11.61 33.15 -16.29
N THR A 245 12.09 32.36 -17.23
CA THR A 245 12.72 32.93 -18.46
C THR A 245 11.66 33.56 -19.35
N ASP A 246 12.09 34.41 -20.30
CA ASP A 246 11.17 35.09 -21.23
C ASP A 246 10.26 34.10 -21.94
N ILE A 247 10.79 33.00 -22.45
CA ILE A 247 10.00 31.98 -23.17
C ILE A 247 9.02 31.25 -22.23
N GLN A 248 9.41 30.94 -20.99
CA GLN A 248 8.54 30.31 -20.00
C GLN A 248 7.38 31.25 -19.61
N TYR A 249 7.68 32.52 -19.42
CA TYR A 249 6.67 33.53 -19.14
C TYR A 249 5.71 33.71 -20.32
N ASP A 250 6.24 33.85 -21.55
CA ASP A 250 5.43 34.05 -22.75
C ASP A 250 4.51 32.84 -23.01
N VAL A 251 5.03 31.62 -22.87
CA VAL A 251 4.23 30.39 -23.01
C VAL A 251 3.13 30.35 -21.95
N THR A 252 3.49 30.50 -20.68
CA THR A 252 2.55 30.25 -19.59
C THR A 252 1.52 31.38 -19.38
N GLN A 253 1.90 32.64 -19.63
CA GLN A 253 1.06 33.82 -19.35
C GLN A 253 0.48 34.49 -20.61
N ASN A 254 1.17 34.38 -21.75
CA ASN A 254 0.76 35.03 -23.01
C ASN A 254 0.27 34.03 -24.07
N SER A 255 0.11 32.73 -23.70
CA SER A 255 -0.31 31.64 -24.60
C SER A 255 0.56 31.51 -25.86
N ALA A 256 1.84 31.80 -25.74
CA ALA A 256 2.81 31.57 -26.81
C ALA A 256 3.10 30.07 -26.96
N THR A 257 3.71 29.69 -28.09
CA THR A 257 4.14 28.32 -28.35
C THR A 257 5.65 28.34 -28.63
N GLU A 258 6.42 27.51 -27.91
CA GLU A 258 7.84 27.31 -28.17
C GLU A 258 8.07 26.65 -29.53
N ARG A 259 9.28 26.76 -30.09
CA ARG A 259 9.63 26.11 -31.36
C ARG A 259 9.66 24.60 -31.18
N ALA A 260 9.11 23.85 -32.13
CA ALA A 260 9.20 22.39 -32.15
C ALA A 260 10.66 21.92 -32.06
N PHE A 261 10.92 20.87 -31.31
CA PHE A 261 12.23 20.25 -31.04
C PHE A 261 13.25 21.17 -30.35
N SER A 262 12.84 22.29 -29.77
CA SER A 262 13.75 23.23 -29.11
C SER A 262 13.94 22.95 -27.61
N HIS A 263 13.01 22.27 -26.96
CA HIS A 263 13.04 21.97 -25.53
C HIS A 263 13.46 20.52 -25.29
N GLU A 264 14.35 20.28 -24.30
CA GLU A 264 14.87 18.96 -23.96
C GLU A 264 13.79 17.93 -23.58
N TYR A 265 12.62 18.38 -23.12
CA TYR A 265 11.56 17.45 -22.69
C TYR A 265 10.83 16.79 -23.86
N HIS A 266 11.04 17.16 -25.11
CA HIS A 266 10.41 16.48 -26.25
C HIS A 266 10.84 14.99 -26.32
N ASP A 267 12.09 14.67 -25.99
CA ASP A 267 12.69 13.33 -26.01
C ASP A 267 13.15 12.82 -24.61
N ASN A 268 12.80 13.53 -23.53
CA ASN A 268 13.10 13.06 -22.16
C ASN A 268 12.12 11.97 -21.73
N PHE A 269 12.57 10.71 -21.69
CA PHE A 269 11.82 9.54 -21.21
C PHE A 269 12.33 8.97 -19.88
N LYS A 270 13.09 9.77 -19.12
CA LYS A 270 13.50 9.39 -17.75
C LYS A 270 12.27 9.25 -16.87
N ARG A 271 12.35 8.34 -15.90
CA ARG A 271 11.29 8.13 -14.90
C ARG A 271 11.13 9.38 -14.02
N GLY A 272 9.90 9.81 -13.83
CA GLY A 272 9.57 10.98 -13.02
C GLY A 272 8.21 11.58 -13.34
N ILE A 273 7.97 12.78 -12.84
CA ILE A 273 6.75 13.54 -13.11
C ILE A 273 7.09 14.91 -13.73
N TYR A 274 6.12 15.48 -14.40
CA TYR A 274 6.19 16.84 -14.94
C TYR A 274 5.20 17.71 -14.16
N VAL A 275 5.69 18.82 -13.60
CA VAL A 275 4.91 19.75 -12.80
C VAL A 275 4.76 21.09 -13.54
N ASP A 276 3.71 21.86 -13.20
CA ASP A 276 3.54 23.23 -13.66
C ASP A 276 4.73 24.09 -13.21
N ILE A 277 5.43 24.72 -14.16
CA ILE A 277 6.61 25.51 -13.82
C ILE A 277 6.27 26.72 -12.94
N THR A 278 5.02 27.22 -12.98
CA THR A 278 4.56 28.39 -12.23
C THR A 278 4.21 28.06 -10.77
N THR A 279 3.46 26.97 -10.54
CA THR A 279 2.92 26.62 -9.22
C THR A 279 3.53 25.37 -8.61
N LYS A 280 4.25 24.57 -9.41
CA LYS A 280 4.78 23.27 -9.04
C LYS A 280 3.69 22.20 -8.86
N GLU A 281 2.44 22.45 -9.29
CA GLU A 281 1.38 21.45 -9.29
C GLU A 281 1.73 20.27 -10.22
N PRO A 282 1.63 19.00 -9.78
CA PRO A 282 1.94 17.84 -10.63
C PRO A 282 0.88 17.69 -11.72
N LEU A 283 1.33 17.57 -12.97
CA LEU A 283 0.47 17.58 -14.16
C LEU A 283 0.51 16.25 -14.94
N PHE A 284 1.70 15.69 -15.20
CA PHE A 284 1.86 14.50 -16.04
C PHE A 284 2.89 13.53 -15.46
N SER A 285 2.69 12.24 -15.74
CA SER A 285 3.66 11.18 -15.42
C SER A 285 4.48 10.78 -16.64
N SER A 286 5.75 10.42 -16.44
CA SER A 286 6.58 9.83 -17.50
C SER A 286 6.02 8.51 -18.04
N THR A 287 5.22 7.80 -17.24
CA THR A 287 4.53 6.57 -17.66
C THR A 287 3.48 6.82 -18.77
N ASP A 288 2.87 8.00 -18.76
CA ASP A 288 1.86 8.40 -19.75
C ASP A 288 2.47 9.17 -20.94
N LYS A 289 3.79 9.38 -20.96
CA LYS A 289 4.53 10.03 -22.04
C LYS A 289 4.80 9.06 -23.18
N PHE A 290 4.65 9.53 -24.42
CA PHE A 290 4.96 8.75 -25.60
C PHE A 290 5.62 9.61 -26.70
N GLU A 291 6.32 8.95 -27.63
CA GLU A 291 6.93 9.61 -28.80
C GLU A 291 5.88 9.86 -29.87
N SER A 292 5.53 11.12 -30.08
CA SER A 292 4.52 11.53 -31.08
C SER A 292 5.12 12.05 -32.40
N GLY A 293 6.41 12.36 -32.41
CA GLY A 293 7.09 12.97 -33.55
C GLY A 293 6.73 14.44 -33.81
N CYS A 294 5.88 15.07 -32.97
CA CYS A 294 5.46 16.45 -33.19
C CYS A 294 6.48 17.50 -32.73
N GLY A 295 7.48 17.12 -31.96
CA GLY A 295 8.55 17.99 -31.46
C GLY A 295 8.26 18.68 -30.14
N TRP A 296 7.17 18.31 -29.47
CA TRP A 296 6.82 18.72 -28.12
C TRP A 296 6.58 17.51 -27.21
N PRO A 297 6.75 17.63 -25.88
CA PRO A 297 6.34 16.60 -24.93
C PRO A 297 4.89 16.20 -25.18
N SER A 298 4.66 14.88 -25.31
CA SER A 298 3.33 14.34 -25.60
C SER A 298 2.94 13.30 -24.57
N PHE A 299 1.74 13.44 -23.99
CA PHE A 299 1.20 12.56 -22.95
C PHE A 299 -0.18 12.06 -23.35
N SER A 300 -0.54 10.86 -22.89
CA SER A 300 -1.84 10.25 -23.15
C SER A 300 -2.93 10.77 -22.22
N LYS A 301 -2.56 11.20 -21.01
CA LYS A 301 -3.48 11.76 -20.00
C LYS A 301 -2.70 12.60 -18.97
N PRO A 302 -3.36 13.52 -18.24
CA PRO A 302 -2.79 14.14 -17.05
C PRO A 302 -2.78 13.14 -15.88
N ILE A 303 -2.02 13.44 -14.81
CA ILE A 303 -1.98 12.66 -13.57
C ILE A 303 -3.38 12.53 -12.94
N SER A 304 -4.17 13.61 -12.98
CA SER A 304 -5.58 13.66 -12.62
C SER A 304 -6.30 14.60 -13.57
N LYS A 305 -7.55 14.33 -13.89
CA LYS A 305 -8.36 15.22 -14.75
C LYS A 305 -8.55 16.61 -14.14
N ASP A 306 -8.50 16.69 -12.80
CA ASP A 306 -8.73 17.93 -12.06
C ASP A 306 -7.54 18.90 -12.10
N VAL A 307 -6.32 18.45 -12.46
CA VAL A 307 -5.13 19.34 -12.48
C VAL A 307 -5.05 20.20 -13.73
N VAL A 308 -5.92 19.97 -14.71
CA VAL A 308 -6.00 20.75 -15.96
C VAL A 308 -7.41 21.27 -16.24
N LYS A 309 -7.49 22.36 -17.00
CA LYS A 309 -8.71 22.96 -17.51
C LYS A 309 -8.66 22.98 -19.02
N TYR A 310 -9.83 22.94 -19.67
CA TYR A 310 -9.98 22.89 -21.11
C TYR A 310 -10.75 24.11 -21.61
N PHE A 311 -10.24 24.74 -22.67
CA PHE A 311 -10.85 25.89 -23.32
C PHE A 311 -10.90 25.68 -24.84
N GLU A 312 -11.92 26.21 -25.50
CA GLU A 312 -11.95 26.28 -26.97
C GLU A 312 -10.94 27.34 -27.46
N ASP A 313 -10.08 26.92 -28.39
CA ASP A 313 -9.15 27.83 -29.07
C ASP A 313 -9.47 27.84 -30.57
N ASN A 314 -10.01 28.96 -31.03
CA ASN A 314 -10.36 29.23 -32.40
C ASN A 314 -9.35 30.16 -33.11
N SER A 315 -8.16 30.35 -32.53
CA SER A 315 -7.11 31.16 -33.12
C SER A 315 -6.47 30.47 -34.35
N HIS A 316 -5.75 31.22 -35.13
CA HIS A 316 -5.02 30.76 -36.31
C HIS A 316 -5.84 29.94 -37.34
N PHE A 317 -7.14 30.22 -37.45
CA PHE A 317 -8.10 29.51 -38.33
C PHE A 317 -8.20 28.00 -38.03
N MET A 318 -7.91 27.58 -36.79
CA MET A 318 -8.01 26.20 -36.32
C MET A 318 -9.04 26.12 -35.19
N HIS A 319 -9.66 24.93 -35.04
CA HIS A 319 -10.49 24.60 -33.90
C HIS A 319 -9.73 23.60 -33.03
N ARG A 320 -9.27 24.01 -31.88
CA ARG A 320 -8.44 23.20 -30.97
C ARG A 320 -9.01 23.29 -29.55
N THR A 321 -8.60 22.37 -28.70
CA THR A 321 -8.86 22.42 -27.25
C THR A 321 -7.57 22.80 -26.55
N GLU A 322 -7.51 24.02 -26.00
CA GLU A 322 -6.42 24.50 -25.17
C GLU A 322 -6.44 23.76 -23.82
N VAL A 323 -5.24 23.42 -23.32
CA VAL A 323 -5.03 22.86 -21.99
C VAL A 323 -4.29 23.88 -21.13
N ARG A 324 -4.87 24.21 -19.98
CA ARG A 324 -4.26 25.11 -18.98
C ARG A 324 -4.14 24.39 -17.64
N SER A 325 -3.15 24.73 -16.81
CA SER A 325 -3.05 24.20 -15.46
C SER A 325 -4.18 24.74 -14.57
N ARG A 326 -4.64 23.91 -13.63
CA ARG A 326 -5.74 24.27 -12.71
C ARG A 326 -5.37 25.43 -11.79
N SER A 327 -4.23 25.31 -11.12
CA SER A 327 -3.80 26.23 -10.05
C SER A 327 -3.09 27.45 -10.60
N GLY A 328 -2.26 27.30 -11.63
CA GLY A 328 -1.50 28.40 -12.25
C GLY A 328 -2.27 29.20 -13.27
N ASP A 329 -3.36 28.64 -13.81
CA ASP A 329 -4.02 29.14 -15.03
C ASP A 329 -2.99 29.40 -16.16
N ALA A 330 -1.93 28.58 -16.18
CA ALA A 330 -0.86 28.66 -17.15
C ALA A 330 -1.25 27.93 -18.43
N HIS A 331 -1.02 28.55 -19.60
CA HIS A 331 -1.14 27.86 -20.87
C HIS A 331 -0.11 26.72 -20.94
N LEU A 332 -0.55 25.49 -21.17
CA LEU A 332 0.30 24.33 -21.28
C LEU A 332 0.48 23.90 -22.75
N GLY A 333 -0.57 23.92 -23.53
CA GLY A 333 -0.61 23.45 -24.91
C GLY A 333 -2.03 23.09 -25.33
N HIS A 334 -2.17 22.01 -26.10
CA HIS A 334 -3.45 21.56 -26.65
C HIS A 334 -3.61 20.04 -26.54
N VAL A 335 -4.85 19.57 -26.50
CA VAL A 335 -5.19 18.15 -26.56
C VAL A 335 -5.85 17.81 -27.89
N PHE A 336 -5.47 16.66 -28.46
CA PHE A 336 -5.92 16.10 -29.75
C PHE A 336 -6.43 14.68 -29.56
N ASN A 337 -7.26 14.19 -30.50
CA ASN A 337 -7.84 12.83 -30.50
C ASN A 337 -7.07 11.87 -31.42
N ASP A 338 -5.79 12.12 -31.63
CA ASP A 338 -4.91 11.36 -32.52
C ASP A 338 -3.77 10.63 -31.78
N GLY A 339 -3.94 10.43 -30.48
CA GLY A 339 -3.02 9.68 -29.62
C GLY A 339 -3.12 8.15 -29.82
N PRO A 340 -2.22 7.38 -29.17
CA PRO A 340 -2.22 5.93 -29.22
C PRO A 340 -3.54 5.36 -28.65
N LYS A 341 -4.21 4.49 -29.42
CA LYS A 341 -5.51 3.92 -29.01
C LYS A 341 -5.41 3.08 -27.75
N GLU A 342 -4.33 2.34 -27.60
CA GLU A 342 -3.97 1.53 -26.43
C GLU A 342 -3.75 2.36 -25.15
N MET A 343 -3.49 3.67 -25.30
CA MET A 343 -3.32 4.62 -24.19
C MET A 343 -4.51 5.58 -24.04
N GLY A 344 -5.67 5.25 -24.62
CA GLY A 344 -6.90 6.05 -24.51
C GLY A 344 -7.17 7.01 -25.66
N GLY A 345 -6.31 7.08 -26.70
CA GLY A 345 -6.55 7.79 -27.95
C GLY A 345 -6.38 9.31 -27.90
N GLN A 346 -6.03 9.89 -26.74
CA GLN A 346 -5.74 11.32 -26.59
C GLN A 346 -4.24 11.61 -26.67
N ARG A 347 -3.89 12.79 -27.18
CA ARG A 347 -2.55 13.33 -27.20
C ARG A 347 -2.54 14.74 -26.66
N TYR A 348 -2.01 14.89 -25.43
CA TYR A 348 -1.71 16.16 -24.81
C TYR A 348 -0.35 16.65 -25.34
N CYS A 349 -0.36 17.60 -26.25
CA CYS A 349 0.84 18.20 -26.85
C CYS A 349 1.18 19.45 -26.06
N ILE A 350 2.21 19.36 -25.22
CA ILE A 350 2.48 20.33 -24.15
C ILE A 350 3.80 21.03 -24.42
N ASN A 351 3.86 22.35 -24.22
CA ASN A 351 5.11 23.10 -24.27
C ASN A 351 6.05 22.67 -23.14
N GLY A 352 7.27 22.29 -23.46
CA GLY A 352 8.29 21.97 -22.46
C GLY A 352 8.58 23.14 -21.53
N ALA A 353 8.50 24.39 -22.05
CA ALA A 353 8.69 25.62 -21.30
C ALA A 353 7.64 25.86 -20.21
N SER A 354 6.46 25.20 -20.28
CA SER A 354 5.44 25.26 -19.23
C SER A 354 5.64 24.25 -18.10
N LEU A 355 6.64 23.37 -18.23
CA LEU A 355 6.87 22.23 -17.35
C LEU A 355 8.21 22.33 -16.61
N GLU A 356 8.29 21.67 -15.44
CA GLU A 356 9.51 21.28 -14.78
C GLU A 356 9.48 19.76 -14.58
N PHE A 357 10.59 19.08 -14.93
CA PHE A 357 10.71 17.63 -14.71
C PHE A 357 11.31 17.34 -13.34
N ILE A 358 10.65 16.48 -12.59
CA ILE A 358 11.10 15.98 -11.29
C ILE A 358 11.48 14.50 -11.47
N PRO A 359 12.78 14.15 -11.41
CA PRO A 359 13.23 12.77 -11.49
C PRO A 359 12.66 11.90 -10.38
N TYR A 360 12.41 10.62 -10.64
CA TYR A 360 11.88 9.66 -9.68
C TYR A 360 12.64 9.65 -8.35
N ASP A 361 13.95 9.71 -8.40
CA ASP A 361 14.81 9.64 -7.21
C ASP A 361 14.73 10.92 -6.35
N GLU A 362 14.31 12.05 -6.93
CA GLU A 362 14.15 13.33 -6.24
C GLU A 362 12.70 13.55 -5.73
N MET A 363 11.75 12.70 -6.10
CA MET A 363 10.32 12.92 -5.80
C MET A 363 10.03 12.98 -4.30
N ASP A 364 10.70 12.17 -3.48
CA ASP A 364 10.51 12.18 -2.02
C ASP A 364 11.01 13.49 -1.42
N GLU A 365 12.23 13.90 -1.75
CA GLU A 365 12.86 15.13 -1.26
C GLU A 365 12.04 16.38 -1.66
N LYS A 366 11.48 16.38 -2.87
CA LYS A 366 10.67 17.50 -3.40
C LYS A 366 9.19 17.43 -2.98
N GLY A 367 8.78 16.46 -2.16
CA GLY A 367 7.44 16.33 -1.62
C GLY A 367 6.41 15.68 -2.56
N TYR A 368 6.87 14.97 -3.60
CA TYR A 368 6.02 14.23 -4.55
C TYR A 368 6.08 12.71 -4.36
N GLY A 369 6.68 12.22 -3.28
CA GLY A 369 6.81 10.79 -2.98
C GLY A 369 5.49 10.03 -3.10
N TYR A 370 4.38 10.66 -2.69
CA TYR A 370 3.03 10.10 -2.77
C TYR A 370 2.53 9.81 -4.21
N LEU A 371 3.25 10.27 -5.25
CA LEU A 371 2.94 10.01 -6.66
C LEU A 371 3.88 8.98 -7.31
N LYS A 372 4.85 8.43 -6.57
CA LYS A 372 5.82 7.46 -7.11
C LYS A 372 5.16 6.22 -7.73
N TYR A 373 4.02 5.80 -7.18
CA TYR A 373 3.26 4.66 -7.71
C TYR A 373 2.72 4.87 -9.15
N LEU A 374 2.63 6.12 -9.62
CA LEU A 374 2.25 6.45 -11.00
C LEU A 374 3.41 6.34 -11.99
N VAL A 375 4.65 6.25 -11.49
CA VAL A 375 5.88 6.27 -12.29
C VAL A 375 6.45 4.86 -12.38
N LYS A 376 6.26 4.22 -13.53
CA LYS A 376 6.74 2.84 -13.79
C LYS A 376 8.13 2.84 -14.43
#